data_ace92b44f9ea3ecfdcec623a27156f4a
#
_entry.id   ace92b44f9ea3ecfdcec623a27156f4a
#
_cell.length_a   1.000
_cell.length_b   1.000
_cell.length_c   1.000
_cell.angle_alpha   90.00
_cell.angle_beta   90.00
_cell.angle_gamma   90.00
#
_symmetry.space_group_name_H-M   'P 1'
#
loop_
_entity.id
_entity.type
_entity.pdbx_description
1 polymer ?
#
loop_
_entity_poly.entity_id
_entity_poly.type
_entity_poly.pdbx_seq_one_letter_code
_entity_poly.pdbx_strand_id
1 'polypeptide(L)'
;MEKKWTADEYIKILDKFLGVTKYAVGCVGYELTTHRIQSQARRAGAVGEWYTLMRVWPPIVTNKAYLLSYANKGLYCADCIGFVKAPLMNNIPGETPCDTYDRHFDYSIEKLAGMCTEVTRDITKGGKGWFMWTENFGHCAVIKKPGKTDLESAPSTDGVAEVDLNYQPNWFACGKLPFIDYNDQPTPAPVKEDEVKFDELPYVRRGDKGNAVRTVQANVGVFVDGDFGINTQNAVKNFQKTHKLSDGRKLEVDGIVGPMTWQAILESLYV
;
A
#
# COMPACT_ATOMS: atom_id res chain seq x y z
N MET A 1 -6.15 -22.73 -0.73
CA MET A 1 -5.95 -22.35 -2.15
C MET A 1 -4.59 -22.88 -2.57
N GLU A 2 -4.50 -23.53 -3.71
CA GLU A 2 -3.22 -23.99 -4.22
C GLU A 2 -2.33 -22.81 -4.62
N LYS A 3 -1.03 -22.88 -4.30
CA LYS A 3 -0.07 -21.85 -4.71
C LYS A 3 0.15 -21.97 -6.22
N LYS A 4 0.00 -20.85 -6.94
CA LYS A 4 0.06 -20.82 -8.40
C LYS A 4 1.37 -20.30 -8.96
N TRP A 5 2.03 -19.38 -8.24
CA TRP A 5 3.24 -18.68 -8.69
C TRP A 5 4.22 -18.47 -7.53
N THR A 6 5.48 -18.40 -7.85
CA THR A 6 6.47 -17.78 -6.96
C THR A 6 6.24 -16.26 -6.92
N ALA A 7 6.80 -15.57 -5.93
CA ALA A 7 6.71 -14.11 -5.86
C ALA A 7 7.34 -13.43 -7.09
N ASP A 8 8.43 -13.98 -7.60
CA ASP A 8 9.10 -13.45 -8.80
C ASP A 8 8.25 -13.64 -10.07
N GLU A 9 7.64 -14.79 -10.24
CA GLU A 9 6.72 -15.04 -11.36
C GLU A 9 5.50 -14.13 -11.29
N TYR A 10 4.92 -13.96 -10.10
CA TYR A 10 3.77 -13.10 -9.92
C TYR A 10 4.10 -11.63 -10.24
N ILE A 11 5.23 -11.11 -9.76
CA ILE A 11 5.68 -9.75 -10.11
C ILE A 11 5.92 -9.61 -11.60
N LYS A 12 6.55 -10.60 -12.27
CA LYS A 12 6.73 -10.58 -13.74
C LYS A 12 5.39 -10.54 -14.49
N ILE A 13 4.37 -11.22 -13.98
CA ILE A 13 3.01 -11.15 -14.55
C ILE A 13 2.44 -9.75 -14.36
N LEU A 14 2.52 -9.20 -13.15
CA LEU A 14 2.03 -7.85 -12.86
C LEU A 14 2.77 -6.77 -13.66
N ASP A 15 4.06 -6.94 -13.94
CA ASP A 15 4.85 -6.02 -14.76
C ASP A 15 4.32 -5.89 -16.21
N LYS A 16 3.59 -6.89 -16.73
CA LYS A 16 2.96 -6.80 -18.05
C LYS A 16 1.86 -5.75 -18.13
N PHE A 17 1.34 -5.30 -17.00
CA PHE A 17 0.33 -4.23 -16.92
C PHE A 17 0.92 -2.83 -16.99
N LEU A 18 2.24 -2.68 -16.74
CA LEU A 18 2.91 -1.37 -16.72
C LEU A 18 2.83 -0.66 -18.08
N GLY A 19 2.36 0.58 -18.05
CA GLY A 19 2.29 1.44 -19.24
C GLY A 19 1.24 1.04 -20.28
N VAL A 20 0.58 -0.10 -20.13
CA VAL A 20 -0.45 -0.59 -21.06
C VAL A 20 -1.86 -0.63 -20.44
N THR A 21 -2.00 -0.23 -19.18
CA THR A 21 -3.25 -0.31 -18.43
C THR A 21 -3.76 1.09 -18.08
N LYS A 22 -5.06 1.31 -18.22
CA LYS A 22 -5.76 2.50 -17.75
C LYS A 22 -6.59 2.18 -16.51
N TYR A 23 -6.66 3.13 -15.57
CA TYR A 23 -7.49 2.95 -14.40
C TYR A 23 -8.98 2.97 -14.76
N ALA A 24 -9.69 1.92 -14.41
CA ALA A 24 -11.13 1.85 -14.59
C ALA A 24 -11.77 1.01 -13.50
N VAL A 25 -12.66 1.62 -12.71
CA VAL A 25 -13.35 1.00 -11.59
C VAL A 25 -14.11 -0.25 -12.04
N GLY A 26 -13.92 -1.36 -11.29
CA GLY A 26 -14.56 -2.64 -11.55
C GLY A 26 -13.93 -3.44 -12.71
N CYS A 27 -12.86 -2.97 -13.31
CA CYS A 27 -12.11 -3.71 -14.32
C CYS A 27 -11.05 -4.62 -13.67
N VAL A 28 -10.86 -5.80 -14.27
CA VAL A 28 -9.97 -6.86 -13.77
C VAL A 28 -9.03 -7.30 -14.90
N GLY A 29 -8.16 -6.40 -15.34
CA GLY A 29 -7.18 -6.67 -16.39
C GLY A 29 -7.80 -6.92 -17.79
N TYR A 30 -9.00 -6.44 -18.02
CA TYR A 30 -9.67 -6.61 -19.30
C TYR A 30 -9.03 -5.79 -20.42
N GLU A 31 -9.13 -6.27 -21.64
CA GLU A 31 -8.85 -5.40 -22.79
C GLU A 31 -9.82 -4.19 -22.80
N LEU A 32 -9.27 -3.01 -23.04
CA LEU A 32 -10.00 -1.75 -23.01
C LEU A 32 -10.76 -1.54 -24.34
N THR A 33 -11.94 -2.17 -24.46
CA THR A 33 -12.81 -2.04 -25.62
C THR A 33 -13.96 -1.06 -25.34
N THR A 34 -14.53 -0.49 -26.42
CA THR A 34 -15.74 0.35 -26.32
C THR A 34 -16.87 -0.37 -25.58
N HIS A 35 -17.09 -1.66 -25.89
CA HIS A 35 -18.11 -2.46 -25.21
C HIS A 35 -17.83 -2.60 -23.71
N ARG A 36 -16.58 -2.86 -23.33
CA ARG A 36 -16.16 -3.01 -21.93
C ARG A 36 -16.40 -1.72 -21.14
N ILE A 37 -15.97 -0.58 -21.67
CA ILE A 37 -16.14 0.71 -21.02
C ILE A 37 -17.63 1.01 -20.80
N GLN A 38 -18.47 0.80 -21.80
CA GLN A 38 -19.91 1.04 -21.70
C GLN A 38 -20.59 0.08 -20.71
N SER A 39 -20.15 -1.17 -20.67
CA SER A 39 -20.65 -2.17 -19.71
C SER A 39 -20.28 -1.82 -18.27
N GLN A 40 -19.04 -1.43 -18.02
CA GLN A 40 -18.59 -1.03 -16.68
C GLN A 40 -19.25 0.27 -16.22
N ALA A 41 -19.38 1.26 -17.10
CA ALA A 41 -20.08 2.48 -16.81
C ALA A 41 -21.54 2.22 -16.35
N ARG A 42 -22.26 1.31 -17.03
CA ARG A 42 -23.61 0.89 -16.61
C ARG A 42 -23.64 0.25 -15.23
N ARG A 43 -22.70 -0.66 -14.93
CA ARG A 43 -22.60 -1.33 -13.63
C ARG A 43 -22.27 -0.37 -12.49
N ALA A 44 -21.45 0.62 -12.74
CA ALA A 44 -21.06 1.63 -11.77
C ALA A 44 -22.12 2.74 -11.57
N GLY A 45 -23.25 2.68 -12.29
CA GLY A 45 -24.30 3.71 -12.18
C GLY A 45 -23.89 5.05 -12.83
N ALA A 46 -23.21 4.96 -14.00
CA ALA A 46 -22.74 6.16 -14.69
C ALA A 46 -23.88 7.13 -15.02
N VAL A 47 -23.64 8.40 -14.74
CA VAL A 47 -24.49 9.51 -15.15
C VAL A 47 -23.70 10.34 -16.17
N GLY A 48 -24.16 10.32 -17.44
CA GLY A 48 -23.46 11.01 -18.53
C GLY A 48 -22.06 10.47 -18.81
N GLU A 49 -21.08 11.36 -18.87
CA GLU A 49 -19.67 11.04 -19.18
C GLU A 49 -18.86 10.54 -17.97
N TRP A 50 -19.43 10.63 -16.78
CA TRP A 50 -18.77 10.24 -15.55
C TRP A 50 -19.53 9.12 -14.87
N TYR A 51 -18.79 8.17 -14.31
CA TYR A 51 -19.34 7.23 -13.35
C TYR A 51 -18.48 7.24 -12.07
N THR A 52 -19.18 7.22 -10.94
CA THR A 52 -18.59 7.42 -9.61
C THR A 52 -18.88 6.21 -8.75
N LEU A 53 -17.85 5.67 -8.12
CA LEU A 53 -18.05 4.66 -7.10
C LEU A 53 -18.39 5.36 -5.78
N MET A 54 -19.69 5.46 -5.47
CA MET A 54 -20.20 6.18 -4.30
C MET A 54 -19.97 5.46 -2.95
N ARG A 55 -19.48 4.22 -2.98
CA ARG A 55 -19.31 3.41 -1.76
C ARG A 55 -17.99 3.64 -1.04
N VAL A 56 -17.11 4.44 -1.59
CA VAL A 56 -15.80 4.81 -1.04
C VAL A 56 -15.73 6.31 -0.81
N TRP A 57 -15.02 6.73 0.20
CA TRP A 57 -14.80 8.14 0.46
C TRP A 57 -13.29 8.45 0.48
N PRO A 58 -12.81 9.42 -0.34
CA PRO A 58 -13.58 10.17 -1.35
C PRO A 58 -14.04 9.28 -2.51
N PRO A 59 -15.17 9.61 -3.16
CA PRO A 59 -15.69 8.80 -4.25
C PRO A 59 -14.70 8.75 -5.42
N ILE A 60 -14.48 7.55 -5.95
CA ILE A 60 -13.63 7.35 -7.12
C ILE A 60 -14.43 7.68 -8.38
N VAL A 61 -13.94 8.64 -9.13
CA VAL A 61 -14.57 9.12 -10.37
C VAL A 61 -13.75 8.68 -11.57
N THR A 62 -14.38 8.02 -12.52
CA THR A 62 -13.74 7.64 -13.79
C THR A 62 -14.40 8.37 -14.96
N ASN A 63 -13.59 9.02 -15.80
CA ASN A 63 -14.08 9.72 -16.99
C ASN A 63 -14.28 8.73 -18.14
N LYS A 64 -15.53 8.53 -18.54
CA LYS A 64 -15.91 7.62 -19.61
C LYS A 64 -15.40 8.08 -20.99
N ALA A 65 -15.48 9.37 -21.30
CA ALA A 65 -15.00 9.91 -22.58
C ALA A 65 -13.48 9.73 -22.69
N TYR A 66 -12.75 9.95 -21.60
CA TYR A 66 -11.32 9.70 -21.54
C TYR A 66 -10.99 8.25 -21.85
N LEU A 67 -11.64 7.29 -21.20
CA LEU A 67 -11.43 5.86 -21.47
C LEU A 67 -11.80 5.48 -22.91
N LEU A 68 -12.91 6.02 -23.43
CA LEU A 68 -13.33 5.79 -24.82
C LEU A 68 -12.29 6.28 -25.84
N SER A 69 -11.54 7.33 -25.52
CA SER A 69 -10.46 7.81 -26.40
C SER A 69 -9.31 6.82 -26.56
N TYR A 70 -9.17 5.88 -25.64
CA TYR A 70 -8.17 4.80 -25.64
C TYR A 70 -8.74 3.43 -26.03
N ALA A 71 -10.03 3.32 -26.25
CA ALA A 71 -10.67 2.05 -26.58
C ALA A 71 -10.15 1.44 -27.89
N ASN A 72 -10.06 0.12 -27.93
CA ASN A 72 -9.65 -0.68 -29.09
C ASN A 72 -8.23 -0.33 -29.62
N LYS A 73 -7.34 0.12 -28.74
CA LYS A 73 -5.95 0.46 -29.07
C LYS A 73 -4.93 -0.52 -28.47
N GLY A 74 -5.35 -1.75 -28.09
CA GLY A 74 -4.49 -2.73 -27.47
C GLY A 74 -4.09 -2.40 -26.02
N LEU A 75 -4.87 -1.52 -25.36
CA LEU A 75 -4.71 -1.23 -23.94
C LEU A 75 -5.66 -2.06 -23.08
N TYR A 76 -5.38 -2.12 -21.80
CA TYR A 76 -6.14 -2.88 -20.81
C TYR A 76 -6.73 -1.94 -19.76
N CYS A 77 -7.62 -2.45 -18.90
CA CYS A 77 -8.18 -1.67 -17.79
C CYS A 77 -8.25 -2.50 -16.51
N ALA A 78 -7.86 -1.88 -15.40
CA ALA A 78 -7.97 -2.45 -14.07
C ALA A 78 -8.17 -1.36 -13.01
N ASP A 79 -8.88 -1.67 -11.93
CA ASP A 79 -8.79 -0.91 -10.69
C ASP A 79 -7.72 -1.53 -9.77
N CYS A 80 -7.56 -0.98 -8.56
CA CYS A 80 -6.50 -1.42 -7.65
C CYS A 80 -6.59 -2.92 -7.29
N ILE A 81 -7.75 -3.42 -6.92
CA ILE A 81 -7.92 -4.84 -6.59
C ILE A 81 -8.08 -5.71 -7.84
N GLY A 82 -8.65 -5.15 -8.90
CA GLY A 82 -8.77 -5.81 -10.20
C GLY A 82 -7.41 -6.16 -10.78
N PHE A 83 -6.44 -5.27 -10.70
CA PHE A 83 -5.06 -5.50 -11.09
C PHE A 83 -4.43 -6.68 -10.33
N VAL A 84 -4.56 -6.71 -9.00
CA VAL A 84 -4.00 -7.76 -8.14
C VAL A 84 -4.58 -9.14 -8.46
N LYS A 85 -5.89 -9.23 -8.74
CA LYS A 85 -6.57 -10.51 -8.99
C LYS A 85 -6.67 -10.90 -10.47
N ALA A 86 -6.33 -10.01 -11.39
CA ALA A 86 -6.40 -10.28 -12.83
C ALA A 86 -5.68 -11.56 -13.26
N PRO A 87 -4.48 -11.88 -12.76
CA PRO A 87 -3.81 -13.14 -13.08
C PRO A 87 -4.58 -14.39 -12.67
N LEU A 88 -5.34 -14.32 -11.56
CA LEU A 88 -6.19 -15.44 -11.11
C LEU A 88 -7.30 -15.77 -12.11
N MET A 89 -7.76 -14.76 -12.86
CA MET A 89 -8.79 -14.87 -13.89
C MET A 89 -8.22 -15.06 -15.31
N ASN A 90 -6.89 -15.28 -15.42
CA ASN A 90 -6.16 -15.35 -16.69
C ASN A 90 -6.29 -14.08 -17.57
N ASN A 91 -6.55 -12.92 -16.95
CA ASN A 91 -6.58 -11.64 -17.63
C ASN A 91 -5.19 -11.00 -17.55
N ILE A 92 -4.30 -11.39 -18.42
CA ILE A 92 -2.90 -10.95 -18.45
C ILE A 92 -2.63 -10.26 -19.79
N PRO A 93 -2.12 -9.01 -19.82
CA PRO A 93 -1.80 -8.30 -21.05
C PRO A 93 -0.92 -9.12 -21.99
N GLY A 94 -1.31 -9.18 -23.27
CA GLY A 94 -0.62 -9.99 -24.28
C GLY A 94 -0.94 -11.47 -24.29
N GLU A 95 -1.76 -11.95 -23.36
CA GLU A 95 -2.30 -13.31 -23.34
C GLU A 95 -3.80 -13.28 -23.63
N THR A 96 -4.31 -14.31 -24.30
CA THR A 96 -5.75 -14.42 -24.63
C THR A 96 -6.39 -15.57 -23.86
N PRO A 97 -7.65 -15.38 -23.40
CA PRO A 97 -8.47 -14.17 -23.46
C PRO A 97 -8.27 -13.25 -22.25
N CYS A 98 -8.28 -11.93 -22.48
CA CYS A 98 -8.29 -10.91 -21.42
C CYS A 98 -9.71 -10.35 -21.18
N ASP A 99 -10.71 -11.19 -21.10
CA ASP A 99 -12.12 -10.81 -20.87
C ASP A 99 -12.84 -11.76 -19.92
N THR A 100 -12.11 -12.65 -19.27
CA THR A 100 -12.64 -13.68 -18.37
C THR A 100 -13.03 -13.06 -17.02
N TYR A 101 -14.22 -13.45 -16.52
CA TYR A 101 -14.65 -13.14 -15.17
C TYR A 101 -14.99 -14.42 -14.42
N ASP A 102 -14.21 -14.74 -13.40
CA ASP A 102 -14.45 -15.88 -12.52
C ASP A 102 -14.83 -15.40 -11.11
N ARG A 103 -16.08 -15.70 -10.73
CA ARG A 103 -16.61 -15.31 -9.41
C ARG A 103 -15.87 -15.93 -8.23
N HIS A 104 -15.18 -17.05 -8.43
CA HIS A 104 -14.39 -17.69 -7.38
C HIS A 104 -13.21 -16.82 -6.94
N PHE A 105 -12.71 -15.96 -7.83
CA PHE A 105 -11.61 -15.04 -7.57
C PHE A 105 -12.05 -13.57 -7.41
N ASP A 106 -13.36 -13.33 -7.30
CA ASP A 106 -13.86 -11.97 -7.10
C ASP A 106 -13.74 -11.55 -5.63
N TYR A 107 -12.50 -11.32 -5.23
CA TYR A 107 -12.17 -10.86 -3.89
C TYR A 107 -12.26 -9.34 -3.79
N SER A 108 -12.86 -8.84 -2.69
CA SER A 108 -12.66 -7.46 -2.26
C SER A 108 -11.27 -7.30 -1.61
N ILE A 109 -10.82 -6.06 -1.43
CA ILE A 109 -9.57 -5.77 -0.71
C ILE A 109 -9.62 -6.37 0.69
N GLU A 110 -10.70 -6.12 1.45
CA GLU A 110 -10.93 -6.64 2.80
C GLU A 110 -10.87 -8.18 2.85
N LYS A 111 -11.56 -8.85 1.91
CA LYS A 111 -11.55 -10.30 1.84
C LYS A 111 -10.15 -10.84 1.56
N LEU A 112 -9.42 -10.23 0.63
CA LEU A 112 -8.08 -10.68 0.27
C LEU A 112 -7.09 -10.42 1.42
N ALA A 113 -7.19 -9.26 2.09
CA ALA A 113 -6.42 -8.94 3.28
C ALA A 113 -6.65 -9.96 4.41
N GLY A 114 -7.90 -10.36 4.64
CA GLY A 114 -8.27 -11.39 5.62
C GLY A 114 -7.78 -12.80 5.29
N MET A 115 -7.37 -13.05 4.03
CA MET A 115 -6.78 -14.33 3.59
C MET A 115 -5.25 -14.32 3.65
N CYS A 116 -4.63 -13.16 3.86
CA CYS A 116 -3.18 -13.04 3.95
C CYS A 116 -2.63 -13.70 5.22
N THR A 117 -1.42 -14.23 5.10
CA THR A 117 -0.63 -14.74 6.24
C THR A 117 0.56 -13.83 6.51
N GLU A 118 1.18 -13.99 7.68
CA GLU A 118 2.34 -13.20 8.12
C GLU A 118 2.10 -11.69 7.99
N VAL A 119 0.92 -11.23 8.42
CA VAL A 119 0.52 -9.83 8.32
C VAL A 119 1.34 -8.96 9.27
N THR A 120 1.82 -7.82 8.76
CA THR A 120 2.50 -6.79 9.55
C THR A 120 1.96 -5.40 9.23
N ARG A 121 1.95 -4.51 10.23
CA ARG A 121 1.67 -3.08 10.04
C ARG A 121 2.91 -2.29 9.62
N ASP A 122 4.07 -2.84 9.79
CA ASP A 122 5.32 -2.27 9.30
C ASP A 122 5.53 -2.71 7.84
N ILE A 123 5.08 -1.87 6.90
CA ILE A 123 5.17 -2.16 5.47
C ILE A 123 6.61 -2.29 4.97
N THR A 124 7.60 -1.76 5.69
CA THR A 124 9.01 -1.87 5.32
C THR A 124 9.54 -3.29 5.49
N LYS A 125 8.89 -4.10 6.33
CA LYS A 125 9.16 -5.52 6.53
C LYS A 125 8.49 -6.42 5.48
N GLY A 126 7.63 -5.86 4.65
CA GLY A 126 6.97 -6.62 3.59
C GLY A 126 7.95 -7.09 2.52
N GLY A 127 7.81 -8.36 2.13
CA GLY A 127 8.61 -8.98 1.07
C GLY A 127 8.05 -8.72 -0.33
N LYS A 128 8.80 -9.10 -1.36
CA LYS A 128 8.36 -9.05 -2.75
C LYS A 128 7.07 -9.86 -2.95
N GLY A 129 6.11 -9.29 -3.66
CA GLY A 129 4.83 -9.93 -3.92
C GLY A 129 3.84 -9.87 -2.76
N TRP A 130 4.18 -9.22 -1.64
CA TRP A 130 3.23 -9.04 -0.55
C TRP A 130 2.15 -8.03 -0.93
N PHE A 131 0.94 -8.33 -0.54
CA PHE A 131 -0.23 -7.48 -0.73
C PHE A 131 -0.27 -6.40 0.35
N MET A 132 -0.55 -5.16 -0.04
CA MET A 132 -0.70 -4.03 0.87
C MET A 132 -2.08 -3.43 0.75
N TRP A 133 -2.59 -2.86 1.86
CA TRP A 133 -3.90 -2.20 1.88
C TRP A 133 -3.94 -1.03 2.85
N THR A 134 -4.86 -0.09 2.58
CA THR A 134 -5.18 1.04 3.47
C THR A 134 -6.15 0.62 4.56
N GLU A 135 -6.21 1.34 5.69
CA GLU A 135 -7.03 1.01 6.86
C GLU A 135 -8.52 0.84 6.51
N ASN A 136 -9.03 1.67 5.62
CA ASN A 136 -10.43 1.64 5.18
C ASN A 136 -10.69 0.68 4.00
N PHE A 137 -9.71 -0.11 3.60
CA PHE A 137 -9.76 -0.97 2.41
C PHE A 137 -10.15 -0.23 1.11
N GLY A 138 -9.87 1.08 1.05
CA GLY A 138 -10.16 1.91 -0.11
C GLY A 138 -9.14 1.79 -1.24
N HIS A 139 -7.94 1.31 -0.93
CA HIS A 139 -6.86 1.11 -1.90
C HIS A 139 -5.96 -0.07 -1.54
N CYS A 140 -5.30 -0.63 -2.55
CA CYS A 140 -4.34 -1.72 -2.38
C CYS A 140 -3.26 -1.71 -3.46
N ALA A 141 -2.15 -2.36 -3.14
CA ALA A 141 -0.99 -2.51 -4.01
C ALA A 141 -0.25 -3.83 -3.74
N VAL A 142 0.80 -4.08 -4.49
CA VAL A 142 1.71 -5.23 -4.29
C VAL A 142 3.14 -4.74 -4.23
N ILE A 143 3.86 -5.11 -3.19
CA ILE A 143 5.28 -4.75 -3.03
C ILE A 143 6.09 -5.37 -4.17
N LYS A 144 6.75 -4.53 -4.97
CA LYS A 144 7.64 -4.96 -6.04
C LYS A 144 9.07 -5.11 -5.55
N LYS A 145 9.60 -4.07 -4.94
CA LYS A 145 10.94 -4.05 -4.34
C LYS A 145 10.81 -3.75 -2.85
N PRO A 146 11.11 -4.73 -1.99
CA PRO A 146 11.00 -4.56 -0.54
C PRO A 146 11.63 -3.26 -0.03
N GLY A 147 10.88 -2.50 0.77
CA GLY A 147 11.32 -1.22 1.33
C GLY A 147 11.55 -0.08 0.32
N LYS A 148 11.19 -0.25 -0.96
CA LYS A 148 11.47 0.73 -2.02
C LYS A 148 10.26 1.07 -2.87
N THR A 149 9.68 0.09 -3.58
CA THR A 149 8.61 0.35 -4.55
C THR A 149 7.51 -0.69 -4.48
N ASP A 150 6.32 -0.28 -4.86
CA ASP A 150 5.17 -1.15 -5.09
C ASP A 150 4.64 -1.02 -6.53
N LEU A 151 3.72 -1.91 -6.88
CA LEU A 151 2.91 -1.85 -8.08
C LEU A 151 1.49 -1.56 -7.67
N GLU A 152 0.94 -0.46 -8.15
CA GLU A 152 -0.46 -0.08 -7.90
C GLU A 152 -1.19 0.29 -9.19
N SER A 153 -2.50 0.16 -9.17
CA SER A 153 -3.40 0.74 -10.18
C SER A 153 -4.25 1.81 -9.50
N ALA A 154 -4.05 3.06 -9.88
CA ALA A 154 -4.72 4.20 -9.27
C ALA A 154 -5.13 5.25 -10.31
N PRO A 155 -6.12 6.11 -9.99
CA PRO A 155 -6.44 7.26 -10.83
C PRO A 155 -5.28 8.24 -10.97
N SER A 156 -4.47 8.41 -9.91
CA SER A 156 -3.31 9.30 -9.86
C SER A 156 -2.18 8.86 -10.77
N THR A 157 -2.06 7.55 -11.01
CA THR A 157 -1.06 6.95 -11.89
C THR A 157 -1.60 6.65 -13.29
N ASP A 158 -2.91 6.92 -13.52
CA ASP A 158 -3.63 6.65 -14.76
C ASP A 158 -3.53 5.18 -15.23
N GLY A 159 -3.55 4.28 -14.30
CA GLY A 159 -3.43 2.84 -14.52
C GLY A 159 -2.38 2.20 -13.63
N VAL A 160 -1.74 1.14 -14.13
CA VAL A 160 -0.72 0.43 -13.36
C VAL A 160 0.64 1.12 -13.50
N ALA A 161 1.24 1.46 -12.36
CA ALA A 161 2.57 2.05 -12.27
C ALA A 161 3.40 1.41 -11.15
N GLU A 162 4.73 1.48 -11.29
CA GLU A 162 5.65 1.27 -10.17
C GLU A 162 5.88 2.62 -9.50
N VAL A 163 5.59 2.70 -8.21
CA VAL A 163 5.70 3.93 -7.41
C VAL A 163 6.59 3.71 -6.20
N ASP A 164 7.12 4.82 -5.64
CA ASP A 164 7.84 4.76 -4.38
C ASP A 164 6.90 4.35 -3.25
N LEU A 165 7.35 3.46 -2.37
CA LEU A 165 6.54 2.93 -1.26
C LEU A 165 6.00 4.03 -0.33
N ASN A 166 6.67 5.18 -0.28
CA ASN A 166 6.25 6.35 0.50
C ASN A 166 5.34 7.31 -0.29
N TYR A 167 5.03 7.02 -1.56
CA TYR A 167 4.15 7.86 -2.37
C TYR A 167 2.72 7.91 -1.80
N GLN A 168 2.24 6.77 -1.28
CA GLN A 168 0.96 6.68 -0.56
C GLN A 168 1.25 6.54 0.95
N PRO A 169 1.15 7.60 1.75
CA PRO A 169 1.55 7.57 3.17
C PRO A 169 0.58 6.81 4.09
N ASN A 170 -0.52 6.26 3.56
CA ASN A 170 -1.62 5.69 4.35
C ASN A 170 -1.71 4.17 4.28
N TRP A 171 -0.63 3.48 3.96
CA TRP A 171 -0.61 2.03 4.04
C TRP A 171 -0.81 1.57 5.50
N PHE A 172 -1.79 0.69 5.71
CA PHE A 172 -2.15 0.20 7.04
C PHE A 172 -1.39 -1.08 7.41
N ALA A 173 -1.30 -2.00 6.45
CA ALA A 173 -0.64 -3.27 6.65
C ALA A 173 -0.26 -3.93 5.32
N CYS A 174 0.59 -4.95 5.39
CA CYS A 174 0.88 -5.85 4.29
C CYS A 174 0.94 -7.30 4.77
N GLY A 175 0.79 -8.25 3.84
CA GLY A 175 0.82 -9.68 4.15
C GLY A 175 1.01 -10.55 2.92
N LYS A 176 1.35 -11.82 3.15
CA LYS A 176 1.56 -12.83 2.11
C LYS A 176 0.24 -13.27 1.49
N LEU A 177 0.13 -13.16 0.17
CA LEU A 177 -1.04 -13.65 -0.58
C LEU A 177 -1.12 -15.19 -0.52
N PRO A 178 -2.32 -15.77 -0.36
CA PRO A 178 -2.47 -17.22 -0.17
C PRO A 178 -2.15 -18.06 -1.40
N PHE A 179 -2.13 -17.45 -2.59
CA PHE A 179 -1.88 -18.11 -3.87
C PHE A 179 -0.45 -17.92 -4.40
N ILE A 180 0.42 -17.29 -3.62
CA ILE A 180 1.84 -17.09 -3.96
C ILE A 180 2.70 -18.01 -3.11
N ASP A 181 3.68 -18.67 -3.76
CA ASP A 181 4.74 -19.38 -3.07
C ASP A 181 5.91 -18.45 -2.77
N TYR A 182 6.22 -18.32 -1.50
CA TYR A 182 7.31 -17.47 -1.01
C TYR A 182 8.55 -18.29 -0.61
N ASN A 183 8.56 -19.61 -0.84
CA ASN A 183 9.68 -20.46 -0.41
C ASN A 183 10.98 -20.20 -1.20
N ASP A 184 10.86 -19.71 -2.44
CA ASP A 184 12.00 -19.31 -3.27
C ASP A 184 12.53 -17.91 -2.96
N GLN A 185 11.84 -17.16 -2.09
CA GLN A 185 12.44 -15.93 -1.59
C GLN A 185 13.60 -16.34 -0.71
N PRO A 186 14.81 -15.76 -0.91
CA PRO A 186 15.80 -15.82 0.14
C PRO A 186 15.07 -15.33 1.39
N THR A 187 14.93 -16.21 2.38
CA THR A 187 14.49 -15.79 3.72
C THR A 187 15.22 -14.48 3.94
N PRO A 188 14.55 -13.34 4.20
CA PRO A 188 15.27 -12.11 4.51
C PRO A 188 16.31 -12.59 5.50
N ALA A 189 17.59 -12.50 5.13
CA ALA A 189 18.66 -12.97 6.00
C ALA A 189 18.26 -12.43 7.36
N PRO A 190 18.17 -13.25 8.43
CA PRO A 190 17.69 -12.77 9.70
C PRO A 190 18.37 -11.43 9.81
N VAL A 191 17.55 -10.35 9.79
CA VAL A 191 18.10 -9.00 9.89
C VAL A 191 18.95 -9.22 11.11
N LYS A 192 20.29 -9.34 10.94
CA LYS A 192 21.16 -9.25 12.08
C LYS A 192 20.54 -8.04 12.73
N GLU A 193 20.03 -8.18 13.96
CA GLU A 193 19.69 -7.04 14.76
C GLU A 193 20.95 -6.18 14.67
N ASP A 194 21.08 -5.45 13.53
CA ASP A 194 21.98 -4.35 13.45
C ASP A 194 21.42 -3.51 14.57
N GLU A 195 22.11 -3.55 15.68
CA GLU A 195 21.78 -2.79 16.88
C GLU A 195 21.35 -1.44 16.31
N VAL A 196 20.05 -1.13 16.43
CA VAL A 196 19.55 0.15 15.93
C VAL A 196 20.43 1.16 16.62
N LYS A 197 21.35 1.73 15.87
CA LYS A 197 22.30 2.70 16.41
C LYS A 197 21.52 3.97 16.65
N PHE A 198 20.85 4.02 17.79
CA PHE A 198 20.01 5.16 18.18
C PHE A 198 20.79 6.47 18.12
N ASP A 199 22.12 6.39 18.23
CA ASP A 199 23.04 7.54 18.14
C ASP A 199 23.10 8.12 16.71
N GLU A 200 22.74 7.34 15.68
CA GLU A 200 22.70 7.76 14.28
C GLU A 200 21.33 8.34 13.90
N LEU A 201 20.30 8.20 14.75
CA LEU A 201 18.99 8.78 14.50
C LEU A 201 19.01 10.30 14.71
N PRO A 202 18.26 11.06 13.90
CA PRO A 202 18.25 12.50 14.01
C PRO A 202 17.66 12.96 15.35
N TYR A 203 18.26 13.98 15.96
CA TYR A 203 17.58 14.71 17.02
C TYR A 203 16.38 15.44 16.43
N VAL A 204 15.21 15.28 17.08
CA VAL A 204 13.96 15.92 16.63
C VAL A 204 13.42 16.79 17.76
N ARG A 205 13.23 18.08 17.46
CA ARG A 205 12.88 19.10 18.44
C ARG A 205 11.99 20.18 17.85
N ARG A 206 11.53 21.08 18.70
CA ARG A 206 10.67 22.19 18.28
C ARG A 206 11.30 23.02 17.16
N GLY A 207 10.53 23.23 16.09
CA GLY A 207 10.92 23.95 14.87
C GLY A 207 11.32 23.00 13.73
N ASP A 208 11.60 21.74 14.01
CA ASP A 208 11.90 20.75 12.96
C ASP A 208 10.65 20.36 12.17
N LYS A 209 10.86 19.93 10.92
CA LYS A 209 9.80 19.50 10.00
C LYS A 209 10.19 18.24 9.25
N GLY A 210 9.17 17.51 8.76
CA GLY A 210 9.37 16.37 7.86
C GLY A 210 9.05 15.01 8.49
N ASN A 211 9.58 13.94 7.88
CA ASN A 211 9.17 12.56 8.20
C ASN A 211 9.56 12.12 9.62
N ALA A 212 10.74 12.50 10.11
CA ALA A 212 11.13 12.20 11.48
C ALA A 212 10.14 12.80 12.51
N VAL A 213 9.65 14.03 12.25
CA VAL A 213 8.61 14.68 13.06
C VAL A 213 7.30 13.91 12.99
N ARG A 214 6.87 13.48 11.79
CA ARG A 214 5.64 12.66 11.62
C ARG A 214 5.73 11.36 12.40
N THR A 215 6.88 10.69 12.34
CA THR A 215 7.12 9.46 13.12
C THR A 215 6.98 9.72 14.61
N VAL A 216 7.56 10.78 15.12
CA VAL A 216 7.42 11.18 16.53
C VAL A 216 5.95 11.43 16.87
N GLN A 217 5.26 12.26 16.09
CA GLN A 217 3.87 12.66 16.33
C GLN A 217 2.92 11.45 16.39
N ALA A 218 3.09 10.50 15.47
CA ALA A 218 2.32 9.26 15.44
C ALA A 218 2.48 8.44 16.72
N ASN A 219 3.69 8.41 17.28
CA ASN A 219 4.01 7.59 18.45
C ASN A 219 3.72 8.27 19.79
N VAL A 220 3.69 9.61 19.84
CA VAL A 220 3.31 10.35 21.06
C VAL A 220 1.84 10.77 21.07
N GLY A 221 1.05 10.34 20.08
CA GLY A 221 -0.41 10.48 20.06
C GLY A 221 -0.92 11.89 19.78
N VAL A 222 -0.23 12.66 18.91
CA VAL A 222 -0.69 14.00 18.48
C VAL A 222 -0.98 14.03 16.97
N PHE A 223 -1.62 15.10 16.51
CA PHE A 223 -1.91 15.28 15.09
C PHE A 223 -0.63 15.26 14.24
N VAL A 224 -0.62 14.44 13.19
CA VAL A 224 0.56 14.14 12.36
C VAL A 224 0.61 15.11 11.17
N ASP A 225 1.08 16.33 11.40
CA ASP A 225 1.26 17.35 10.36
C ASP A 225 2.71 17.47 9.85
N GLY A 226 3.65 16.87 10.57
CA GLY A 226 5.07 16.95 10.25
C GLY A 226 5.73 18.27 10.65
N ASP A 227 5.09 19.09 11.50
CA ASP A 227 5.63 20.31 12.08
C ASP A 227 5.78 20.14 13.61
N PHE A 228 7.00 20.18 14.11
CA PHE A 228 7.26 20.02 15.54
C PHE A 228 6.92 21.32 16.30
N GLY A 229 5.62 21.53 16.49
CA GLY A 229 5.11 22.68 17.23
C GLY A 229 5.12 22.47 18.75
N ILE A 230 4.51 23.42 19.47
CA ILE A 230 4.39 23.37 20.93
C ILE A 230 3.59 22.15 21.41
N ASN A 231 2.56 21.73 20.66
CA ASN A 231 1.74 20.57 20.99
C ASN A 231 2.56 19.28 20.91
N THR A 232 3.37 19.12 19.87
CA THR A 232 4.30 17.99 19.73
C THR A 232 5.33 17.98 20.86
N GLN A 233 5.92 19.14 21.18
CA GLN A 233 6.87 19.25 22.29
C GLN A 233 6.27 18.83 23.63
N ASN A 234 5.04 19.27 23.93
CA ASN A 234 4.37 18.90 25.18
C ASN A 234 4.03 17.41 25.22
N ALA A 235 3.63 16.81 24.10
CA ALA A 235 3.39 15.38 24.02
C ALA A 235 4.69 14.57 24.21
N VAL A 236 5.80 14.99 23.61
CA VAL A 236 7.11 14.37 23.83
C VAL A 236 7.50 14.45 25.30
N LYS A 237 7.35 15.61 25.96
CA LYS A 237 7.61 15.73 27.40
C LYS A 237 6.74 14.81 28.24
N ASN A 238 5.46 14.67 27.89
CA ASN A 238 4.57 13.75 28.57
C ASN A 238 5.01 12.29 28.36
N PHE A 239 5.36 11.91 27.13
CA PHE A 239 5.92 10.59 26.82
C PHE A 239 7.18 10.32 27.66
N GLN A 240 8.15 11.23 27.65
CA GLN A 240 9.38 11.12 28.43
C GLN A 240 9.15 10.96 29.94
N LYS A 241 8.12 11.64 30.47
CA LYS A 241 7.75 11.56 31.89
C LYS A 241 7.12 10.20 32.26
N THR A 242 6.36 9.60 31.33
CA THR A 242 5.57 8.40 31.61
C THR A 242 6.25 7.10 31.18
N HIS A 243 7.29 7.16 30.33
CA HIS A 243 8.00 6.01 29.81
C HIS A 243 9.43 5.92 30.37
N LYS A 244 9.95 4.71 30.33
CA LYS A 244 11.32 4.37 30.67
C LYS A 244 11.81 3.30 29.70
N LEU A 245 13.09 3.16 29.54
CA LEU A 245 13.68 2.05 28.77
C LEU A 245 13.43 0.71 29.45
N SER A 246 13.49 -0.36 28.68
CA SER A 246 13.31 -1.75 29.15
C SER A 246 14.31 -2.13 30.25
N ASP A 247 15.49 -1.51 30.28
CA ASP A 247 16.50 -1.68 31.32
C ASP A 247 16.26 -0.83 32.59
N GLY A 248 15.13 -0.06 32.60
CA GLY A 248 14.71 0.77 33.74
C GLY A 248 15.24 2.18 33.77
N ARG A 249 16.11 2.59 32.84
CA ARG A 249 16.60 3.98 32.74
C ARG A 249 15.46 4.94 32.43
N LYS A 250 15.43 6.06 33.13
CA LYS A 250 14.44 7.13 32.91
C LYS A 250 14.91 8.07 31.77
N LEU A 251 13.95 8.58 31.04
CA LEU A 251 14.18 9.60 30.01
C LEU A 251 14.36 10.99 30.64
N GLU A 252 15.17 11.83 30.00
CA GLU A 252 15.21 13.25 30.30
C GLU A 252 13.94 13.93 29.74
N VAL A 253 13.28 14.75 30.58
CA VAL A 253 12.01 15.40 30.22
C VAL A 253 12.29 16.80 29.65
N ASP A 254 12.95 16.85 28.51
CA ASP A 254 13.36 18.08 27.82
C ASP A 254 12.48 18.45 26.61
N GLY A 255 11.72 17.49 26.11
CA GLY A 255 10.88 17.65 24.91
C GLY A 255 11.69 17.56 23.61
N ILE A 256 12.87 16.93 23.66
CA ILE A 256 13.73 16.64 22.52
C ILE A 256 13.76 15.12 22.33
N VAL A 257 13.57 14.65 21.10
CA VAL A 257 13.69 13.24 20.78
C VAL A 257 15.13 12.96 20.35
N GLY A 258 15.95 12.54 21.31
CA GLY A 258 17.30 12.04 21.09
C GLY A 258 17.34 10.50 21.18
N PRO A 259 18.55 9.88 21.18
CA PRO A 259 18.75 8.43 21.15
C PRO A 259 17.91 7.65 22.16
N MET A 260 17.91 8.04 23.42
CA MET A 260 17.13 7.35 24.45
C MET A 260 15.62 7.48 24.26
N THR A 261 15.14 8.65 23.78
CA THR A 261 13.72 8.83 23.50
C THR A 261 13.30 8.04 22.28
N TRP A 262 14.13 7.96 21.24
CA TRP A 262 13.91 7.08 20.10
C TRP A 262 13.84 5.61 20.52
N GLN A 263 14.78 5.17 21.34
CA GLN A 263 14.78 3.81 21.88
C GLN A 263 13.47 3.51 22.62
N ALA A 264 13.04 4.38 23.53
CA ALA A 264 11.79 4.20 24.26
C ALA A 264 10.54 4.20 23.36
N ILE A 265 10.51 5.02 22.31
CA ILE A 265 9.44 5.01 21.31
C ILE A 265 9.39 3.65 20.63
N LEU A 266 10.53 3.13 20.16
CA LEU A 266 10.57 1.84 19.48
C LEU A 266 10.24 0.69 20.44
N GLU A 267 10.75 0.68 21.66
CA GLU A 267 10.42 -0.33 22.66
C GLU A 267 8.91 -0.36 22.98
N SER A 268 8.24 0.81 23.00
CA SER A 268 6.79 0.90 23.26
C SER A 268 5.92 0.30 22.16
N LEU A 269 6.46 0.05 20.97
CA LEU A 269 5.75 -0.60 19.87
C LEU A 269 5.68 -2.14 20.00
N TYR A 270 6.47 -2.72 20.89
CA TYR A 270 6.59 -4.17 21.10
C TYR A 270 5.96 -4.67 22.42
N VAL A 271 5.30 -3.78 23.15
CA VAL A 271 4.52 -4.07 24.35
C VAL A 271 3.04 -3.99 24.03
#